data_65e9b35ecf0912aae9fadb549be53e8b
#
_entry.id   65e9b35ecf0912aae9fadb549be53e8b
#
_cell.length_a   1.000
_cell.length_b   1.000
_cell.length_c   1.000
_cell.angle_alpha   90.00
_cell.angle_beta   90.00
_cell.angle_gamma   90.00
#
_symmetry.space_group_name_H-M   'P 1'
#
loop_
_entity.id
_entity.type
_entity.pdbx_description
1 polymer ?
#
loop_
_entity_poly.entity_id
_entity_poly.type
_entity_poly.pdbx_seq_one_letter_code
_entity_poly.pdbx_strand_id
1 'polypeptide(L)'
;MTTRNAHEGVGWRGALTSRRIDDHDAIEWWRVAPEDAATVADRAFDEQVRTPAGVHLSVVTSASALEFDVWIEKAASSLDVLVDGVLATRVALAHGWQTPHIELPARTVEVLVVLPIDTPTRVGSVTFIGDKAPEPGRERTTRWVAYGSSITQGIGAAGPSDSWPWRVARSEGWSLTNLGLGGQCHLDPAI
;
A
#
# COMPACT_ATOMS: atom_id res chain seq x y z
N MET A 1 17.20 16.17 -5.15
CA MET A 1 16.76 14.99 -4.36
C MET A 1 15.72 15.46 -3.35
N THR A 2 14.54 14.92 -3.41
CA THR A 2 13.44 15.29 -2.50
C THR A 2 13.06 14.06 -1.69
N THR A 3 13.30 14.12 -0.37
CA THR A 3 12.86 13.08 0.59
C THR A 3 11.55 13.53 1.22
N ARG A 4 10.60 12.61 1.35
CA ARG A 4 9.36 12.80 2.10
C ARG A 4 9.15 11.62 3.04
N ASN A 5 8.75 11.90 4.26
CA ASN A 5 8.30 10.86 5.15
C ASN A 5 6.90 10.40 4.72
N ALA A 6 6.58 9.12 4.93
CA ALA A 6 5.29 8.57 4.52
C ALA A 6 4.10 9.33 5.13
N HIS A 7 4.26 9.89 6.33
CA HIS A 7 3.22 10.68 7.01
C HIS A 7 3.01 12.09 6.41
N GLU A 8 3.92 12.60 5.58
CA GLU A 8 3.74 13.88 4.88
C GLU A 8 2.71 13.81 3.75
N GLY A 9 2.04 12.70 3.61
CA GLY A 9 0.69 12.56 3.10
C GLY A 9 0.46 12.70 1.61
N VAL A 10 1.50 12.80 0.80
CA VAL A 10 1.30 13.00 -0.65
C VAL A 10 1.04 11.67 -1.34
N GLY A 11 -0.23 11.44 -1.72
CA GLY A 11 -0.58 10.40 -2.68
C GLY A 11 -0.93 9.01 -2.10
N TRP A 12 -0.94 8.81 -0.78
CA TRP A 12 -1.38 7.54 -0.19
C TRP A 12 -2.89 7.35 -0.29
N ARG A 13 -3.31 6.15 -0.64
CA ARG A 13 -4.72 5.77 -0.86
C ARG A 13 -4.99 4.34 -0.40
N GLY A 14 -6.28 4.01 -0.19
CA GLY A 14 -6.73 2.65 0.09
C GLY A 14 -6.74 2.24 1.56
N ALA A 15 -6.18 3.05 2.46
CA ALA A 15 -6.33 2.88 3.90
C ALA A 15 -7.47 3.73 4.45
N LEU A 16 -8.08 3.33 5.56
CA LEU A 16 -9.02 4.15 6.31
C LEU A 16 -8.29 5.20 7.13
N THR A 17 -7.22 4.79 7.81
CA THR A 17 -6.40 5.65 8.65
C THR A 17 -4.95 5.16 8.70
N SER A 18 -4.10 5.88 9.42
CA SER A 18 -2.71 5.53 9.62
C SER A 18 -2.27 5.84 11.05
N ARG A 19 -1.27 5.09 11.52
CA ARG A 19 -0.63 5.31 12.82
C ARG A 19 0.85 5.57 12.61
N ARG A 20 1.37 6.63 13.24
CA ARG A 20 2.81 6.89 13.28
C ARG A 20 3.48 5.93 14.25
N ILE A 21 4.63 5.40 13.84
CA ILE A 21 5.50 4.52 14.61
C ILE A 21 6.83 5.26 14.79
N ASP A 22 7.32 5.36 16.02
CA ASP A 22 8.55 6.12 16.33
C ASP A 22 9.78 5.51 15.66
N ASP A 23 9.78 4.18 15.46
CA ASP A 23 10.83 3.47 14.75
C ASP A 23 10.84 3.90 13.28
N HIS A 24 11.97 4.44 12.81
CA HIS A 24 12.18 4.99 11.47
C HIS A 24 11.19 6.10 11.05
N ASP A 25 10.53 6.76 12.00
CA ASP A 25 9.50 7.76 11.70
C ASP A 25 8.45 7.22 10.70
N ALA A 26 8.07 5.97 10.89
CA ALA A 26 7.29 5.21 9.93
C ALA A 26 5.77 5.36 10.12
N ILE A 27 5.03 5.02 9.07
CA ILE A 27 3.57 4.90 9.07
C ILE A 27 3.19 3.42 8.94
N GLU A 28 2.27 3.01 9.78
CA GLU A 28 1.50 1.77 9.65
C GLU A 28 0.08 2.11 9.19
N TRP A 29 -0.37 1.44 8.15
CA TRP A 29 -1.67 1.69 7.53
C TRP A 29 -2.72 0.76 8.11
N TRP A 30 -3.90 1.31 8.41
CA TRP A 30 -5.01 0.57 8.98
C TRP A 30 -6.20 0.59 8.03
N ARG A 31 -6.78 -0.58 7.78
CA ARG A 31 -7.97 -0.74 6.92
C ARG A 31 -9.29 -0.68 7.69
N VAL A 32 -9.23 -0.82 9.01
CA VAL A 32 -10.28 -0.57 9.99
C VAL A 32 -9.73 0.38 11.04
N ALA A 33 -10.55 1.23 11.65
CA ALA A 33 -10.07 2.14 12.68
C ALA A 33 -9.47 1.37 13.87
N PRO A 34 -8.33 1.79 14.43
CA PRO A 34 -7.67 1.07 15.52
C PRO A 34 -8.55 0.85 16.76
N GLU A 35 -9.38 1.86 17.10
CA GLU A 35 -10.34 1.80 18.19
C GLU A 35 -11.44 0.76 17.96
N ASP A 36 -11.92 0.63 16.73
CA ASP A 36 -12.92 -0.37 16.35
C ASP A 36 -12.29 -1.77 16.30
N ALA A 37 -11.08 -1.89 15.74
CA ALA A 37 -10.34 -3.15 15.71
C ALA A 37 -10.07 -3.70 17.11
N ALA A 38 -9.77 -2.82 18.08
CA ALA A 38 -9.54 -3.20 19.47
C ALA A 38 -10.78 -3.83 20.15
N THR A 39 -11.99 -3.55 19.67
CA THR A 39 -13.22 -4.15 20.22
C THR A 39 -13.38 -5.62 19.90
N VAL A 40 -12.76 -6.11 18.82
CA VAL A 40 -12.79 -7.52 18.41
C VAL A 40 -11.91 -8.37 19.33
N ALA A 41 -10.86 -7.80 19.91
CA ALA A 41 -9.92 -8.44 20.82
C ALA A 41 -9.31 -9.76 20.27
N ASP A 42 -9.11 -9.85 18.96
CA ASP A 42 -8.52 -10.98 18.25
C ASP A 42 -7.22 -10.56 17.57
N ARG A 43 -6.12 -11.24 17.93
CA ARG A 43 -4.79 -10.96 17.37
C ARG A 43 -4.73 -11.20 15.86
N ALA A 44 -5.42 -12.22 15.36
CA ALA A 44 -5.43 -12.52 13.93
C ALA A 44 -6.20 -11.43 13.17
N PHE A 45 -7.29 -10.92 13.73
CA PHE A 45 -8.01 -9.78 13.18
C PHE A 45 -7.12 -8.52 13.14
N ASP A 46 -6.44 -8.20 14.26
CA ASP A 46 -5.51 -7.07 14.35
C ASP A 46 -4.41 -7.15 13.27
N GLU A 47 -3.81 -8.32 13.07
CA GLU A 47 -2.84 -8.54 12.00
C GLU A 47 -3.44 -8.28 10.62
N GLN A 48 -4.67 -8.76 10.36
CA GLN A 48 -5.32 -8.57 9.06
C GLN A 48 -5.63 -7.10 8.77
N VAL A 49 -6.12 -6.34 9.74
CA VAL A 49 -6.46 -4.91 9.51
C VAL A 49 -5.23 -4.02 9.31
N ARG A 50 -4.05 -4.44 9.82
CA ARG A 50 -2.75 -3.78 9.59
C ARG A 50 -2.02 -4.26 8.34
N THR A 51 -2.50 -5.33 7.69
CA THR A 51 -2.00 -5.76 6.39
C THR A 51 -2.54 -4.82 5.31
N PRO A 52 -1.69 -4.10 4.56
CA PRO A 52 -2.13 -2.97 3.72
C PRO A 52 -2.65 -3.40 2.34
N ALA A 53 -3.46 -4.46 2.26
CA ALA A 53 -4.05 -4.91 1.00
C ALA A 53 -4.85 -3.80 0.31
N GLY A 54 -4.45 -3.44 -0.93
CA GLY A 54 -5.04 -2.34 -1.69
C GLY A 54 -4.50 -0.95 -1.36
N VAL A 55 -3.69 -0.82 -0.30
CA VAL A 55 -3.02 0.45 0.02
C VAL A 55 -1.89 0.71 -0.97
N HIS A 56 -1.80 1.93 -1.45
CA HIS A 56 -0.80 2.31 -2.45
C HIS A 56 -0.44 3.79 -2.40
N LEU A 57 0.78 4.10 -2.83
CA LEU A 57 1.20 5.44 -3.19
C LEU A 57 0.81 5.72 -4.65
N SER A 58 0.29 6.90 -4.94
CA SER A 58 0.00 7.37 -6.30
C SER A 58 0.53 8.78 -6.49
N VAL A 59 1.52 8.94 -7.36
CA VAL A 59 2.18 10.23 -7.63
C VAL A 59 2.48 10.40 -9.11
N VAL A 60 2.60 11.66 -9.52
CA VAL A 60 3.18 12.06 -10.82
C VAL A 60 4.55 12.66 -10.55
N THR A 61 5.58 12.16 -11.23
CA THR A 61 6.96 12.58 -11.00
C THR A 61 7.80 12.55 -12.28
N SER A 62 8.86 13.34 -12.29
CA SER A 62 9.95 13.30 -13.28
C SER A 62 11.28 12.85 -12.64
N ALA A 63 11.23 12.26 -11.45
CA ALA A 63 12.40 11.68 -10.80
C ALA A 63 13.00 10.56 -11.64
N SER A 64 14.31 10.40 -11.56
CA SER A 64 15.03 9.30 -12.24
C SER A 64 15.00 7.99 -11.47
N ALA A 65 14.76 8.06 -10.15
CA ALA A 65 14.62 6.89 -9.32
C ALA A 65 13.76 7.19 -8.07
N LEU A 66 13.27 6.12 -7.45
CA LEU A 66 12.54 6.10 -6.20
C LEU A 66 13.25 5.16 -5.22
N GLU A 67 13.54 5.64 -4.01
CA GLU A 67 13.93 4.84 -2.86
C GLU A 67 12.80 4.84 -1.85
N PHE A 68 12.61 3.70 -1.18
CA PHE A 68 11.40 3.46 -0.43
C PHE A 68 11.72 2.63 0.82
N ASP A 69 11.78 3.27 2.00
CA ASP A 69 12.00 2.55 3.25
C ASP A 69 10.75 1.75 3.61
N VAL A 70 10.89 0.43 3.66
CA VAL A 70 9.80 -0.48 3.96
C VAL A 70 10.22 -1.55 4.95
N TRP A 71 9.35 -1.82 5.91
CA TRP A 71 9.47 -2.94 6.83
C TRP A 71 8.31 -3.89 6.66
N ILE A 72 8.59 -5.18 6.65
CA ILE A 72 7.56 -6.22 6.67
C ILE A 72 7.76 -7.20 7.82
N GLU A 73 6.63 -7.67 8.37
CA GLU A 73 6.64 -8.58 9.53
C GLU A 73 6.98 -10.02 9.13
N LYS A 74 6.48 -10.50 8.00
CA LYS A 74 6.72 -11.87 7.51
C LYS A 74 7.72 -11.86 6.36
N ALA A 75 8.52 -12.91 6.27
CA ALA A 75 9.42 -13.10 5.13
C ALA A 75 8.66 -13.50 3.86
N ALA A 76 9.26 -13.23 2.71
CA ALA A 76 8.77 -13.64 1.38
C ALA A 76 7.44 -12.99 0.95
N SER A 77 7.38 -11.67 1.01
CA SER A 77 6.31 -10.87 0.42
C SER A 77 6.82 -10.04 -0.76
N SER A 78 5.96 -9.25 -1.37
CA SER A 78 6.34 -8.32 -2.44
C SER A 78 5.53 -7.03 -2.44
N LEU A 79 6.11 -5.98 -3.00
CA LEU A 79 5.38 -4.81 -3.48
C LEU A 79 5.49 -4.70 -5.00
N ASP A 80 4.51 -4.04 -5.61
CA ASP A 80 4.52 -3.79 -7.05
C ASP A 80 4.69 -2.31 -7.34
N VAL A 81 5.55 -1.98 -8.31
CA VAL A 81 5.68 -0.63 -8.86
C VAL A 81 5.14 -0.62 -10.27
N LEU A 82 4.13 0.23 -10.50
CA LEU A 82 3.56 0.44 -11.82
C LEU A 82 3.95 1.84 -12.32
N VAL A 83 4.30 1.91 -13.60
CA VAL A 83 4.57 3.16 -14.32
C VAL A 83 3.54 3.32 -15.42
N ASP A 84 2.83 4.44 -15.43
CA ASP A 84 1.72 4.71 -16.36
C ASP A 84 0.71 3.56 -16.48
N GLY A 85 0.48 2.89 -15.33
CA GLY A 85 -0.48 1.80 -15.22
C GLY A 85 0.04 0.40 -15.61
N VAL A 86 1.28 0.29 -16.06
CA VAL A 86 1.92 -0.99 -16.43
C VAL A 86 2.86 -1.42 -15.30
N LEU A 87 2.85 -2.70 -14.94
CA LEU A 87 3.79 -3.25 -13.95
C LEU A 87 5.22 -3.09 -14.49
N ALA A 88 5.99 -2.21 -13.86
CA ALA A 88 7.40 -1.98 -14.18
C ALA A 88 8.30 -2.97 -13.45
N THR A 89 8.04 -3.18 -12.16
CA THR A 89 8.80 -4.14 -11.35
C THR A 89 7.99 -4.67 -10.19
N ARG A 90 8.26 -5.93 -9.81
CA ARG A 90 7.84 -6.54 -8.55
C ARG A 90 9.07 -6.71 -7.68
N VAL A 91 9.06 -6.04 -6.53
CA VAL A 91 10.17 -6.05 -5.58
C VAL A 91 9.90 -7.11 -4.53
N ALA A 92 10.75 -8.15 -4.49
CA ALA A 92 10.70 -9.14 -3.43
C ALA A 92 11.19 -8.51 -2.11
N LEU A 93 10.46 -8.75 -1.04
CA LEU A 93 10.75 -8.21 0.30
C LEU A 93 11.09 -9.35 1.27
N ALA A 94 12.11 -9.10 2.10
CA ALA A 94 12.49 -9.96 3.23
C ALA A 94 11.97 -9.37 4.54
N HIS A 95 11.96 -10.17 5.61
CA HIS A 95 11.62 -9.67 6.95
C HIS A 95 12.55 -8.52 7.38
N GLY A 96 11.99 -7.51 8.04
CA GLY A 96 12.72 -6.36 8.57
C GLY A 96 12.75 -5.16 7.63
N TRP A 97 13.57 -4.18 7.98
CA TRP A 97 13.75 -2.94 7.21
C TRP A 97 14.61 -3.16 5.97
N GLN A 98 14.21 -2.55 4.88
CA GLN A 98 14.94 -2.54 3.62
C GLN A 98 14.56 -1.30 2.82
N THR A 99 15.48 -0.88 1.93
CA THR A 99 15.32 0.33 1.10
C THR A 99 15.50 -0.05 -0.38
N PRO A 100 14.48 -0.61 -1.04
CA PRO A 100 14.54 -0.85 -2.48
C PRO A 100 14.81 0.44 -3.25
N HIS A 101 15.69 0.34 -4.26
CA HIS A 101 15.95 1.37 -5.24
C HIS A 101 15.31 0.99 -6.58
N ILE A 102 14.48 1.87 -7.12
CA ILE A 102 13.70 1.62 -8.34
C ILE A 102 14.01 2.70 -9.37
N GLU A 103 14.64 2.34 -10.47
CA GLU A 103 14.86 3.22 -11.61
C GLU A 103 13.53 3.61 -12.26
N LEU A 104 13.40 4.88 -12.62
CA LEU A 104 12.22 5.43 -13.30
C LEU A 104 12.60 5.99 -14.68
N PRO A 105 11.66 6.01 -15.64
CA PRO A 105 11.90 6.57 -16.95
C PRO A 105 12.26 8.07 -16.89
N ALA A 106 13.20 8.53 -17.72
CA ALA A 106 13.64 9.94 -17.80
C ALA A 106 12.58 10.85 -18.46
N ARG A 107 11.35 10.81 -17.95
CA ARG A 107 10.21 11.66 -18.35
C ARG A 107 9.20 11.75 -17.21
N THR A 108 8.26 12.67 -17.30
CA THR A 108 7.13 12.69 -16.33
C THR A 108 6.25 11.46 -16.51
N VAL A 109 6.01 10.74 -15.40
CA VAL A 109 5.22 9.50 -15.33
C VAL A 109 4.29 9.49 -14.11
N GLU A 110 3.19 8.75 -14.21
CA GLU A 110 2.43 8.31 -13.03
C GLU A 110 3.12 7.08 -12.43
N VAL A 111 3.47 7.13 -11.15
CA VAL A 111 4.03 6.00 -10.40
C VAL A 111 3.04 5.56 -9.34
N LEU A 112 2.75 4.26 -9.31
CA LEU A 112 1.98 3.61 -8.25
C LEU A 112 2.88 2.60 -7.55
N VAL A 113 2.99 2.69 -6.20
CA VAL A 113 3.64 1.67 -5.38
C VAL A 113 2.56 0.96 -4.58
N VAL A 114 2.27 -0.28 -4.92
CA VAL A 114 1.22 -1.08 -4.30
C VAL A 114 1.83 -1.93 -3.20
N LEU A 115 1.37 -1.74 -1.97
CA LEU A 115 1.91 -2.39 -0.78
C LEU A 115 1.55 -3.89 -0.72
N PRO A 116 2.28 -4.67 0.08
CA PRO A 116 2.02 -6.09 0.31
C PRO A 116 0.57 -6.40 0.71
N ILE A 117 0.10 -7.58 0.32
CA ILE A 117 -1.27 -8.04 0.59
C ILE A 117 -1.36 -9.14 1.66
N ASP A 118 -0.23 -9.59 2.20
CA ASP A 118 -0.12 -10.82 2.99
C ASP A 118 0.63 -10.64 4.32
N THR A 119 1.10 -9.43 4.62
CA THR A 119 1.87 -9.14 5.84
C THR A 119 1.66 -7.69 6.31
N PRO A 120 1.59 -7.44 7.62
CA PRO A 120 1.71 -6.10 8.17
C PRO A 120 2.96 -5.41 7.65
N THR A 121 2.80 -4.16 7.23
CA THR A 121 3.85 -3.39 6.56
C THR A 121 3.92 -1.99 7.15
N ARG A 122 5.14 -1.49 7.35
CA ARG A 122 5.41 -0.10 7.73
C ARG A 122 6.20 0.58 6.61
N VAL A 123 5.94 1.84 6.45
CA VAL A 123 6.62 2.67 5.45
C VAL A 123 7.26 3.87 6.16
N GLY A 124 8.56 4.00 6.00
CA GLY A 124 9.33 5.12 6.49
C GLY A 124 9.42 6.25 5.45
N SER A 125 10.63 6.64 5.07
CA SER A 125 10.82 7.67 4.07
C SER A 125 10.56 7.16 2.65
N VAL A 126 10.11 8.08 1.80
CA VAL A 126 10.00 7.89 0.35
C VAL A 126 10.82 8.98 -0.32
N THR A 127 11.89 8.61 -1.00
CA THR A 127 12.84 9.53 -1.61
C THR A 127 12.73 9.48 -3.12
N PHE A 128 12.44 10.63 -3.72
CA PHE A 128 12.45 10.82 -5.17
C PHE A 128 13.77 11.46 -5.58
N ILE A 129 14.54 10.75 -6.41
CA ILE A 129 15.84 11.22 -6.88
C ILE A 129 15.63 12.07 -8.13
N GLY A 130 15.67 13.39 -7.96
CA GLY A 130 15.41 14.37 -9.02
C GLY A 130 15.26 15.78 -8.47
N ASP A 131 15.01 16.73 -9.35
CA ASP A 131 15.00 18.16 -9.02
C ASP A 131 13.61 18.68 -8.62
N LYS A 132 12.54 17.94 -8.94
CA LYS A 132 11.15 18.35 -8.66
C LYS A 132 10.50 17.46 -7.61
N ALA A 133 9.73 18.08 -6.73
CA ALA A 133 8.87 17.36 -5.83
C ALA A 133 7.78 16.60 -6.63
N PRO A 134 7.41 15.36 -6.20
CA PRO A 134 6.31 14.65 -6.81
C PRO A 134 4.97 15.34 -6.52
N GLU A 135 4.05 15.25 -7.46
CA GLU A 135 2.68 15.72 -7.30
C GLU A 135 1.75 14.53 -7.00
N PRO A 136 0.62 14.71 -6.28
CA PRO A 136 -0.36 13.66 -6.11
C PRO A 136 -0.83 13.13 -7.45
N GLY A 137 -0.95 11.81 -7.56
CA GLY A 137 -1.55 11.16 -8.73
C GLY A 137 -3.04 11.51 -8.87
N ARG A 138 -3.63 11.13 -10.01
CA ARG A 138 -5.02 11.44 -10.34
C ARG A 138 -5.97 10.93 -9.26
N GLU A 139 -6.82 11.81 -8.78
CA GLU A 139 -7.91 11.44 -7.86
C GLU A 139 -9.01 10.67 -8.61
N ARG A 140 -9.52 9.63 -7.95
CA ARG A 140 -10.63 8.80 -8.43
C ARG A 140 -11.85 9.10 -7.57
N THR A 141 -12.93 9.55 -8.18
CA THR A 141 -14.12 10.03 -7.48
C THR A 141 -15.05 8.92 -7.02
N THR A 142 -15.15 7.84 -7.79
CA THR A 142 -15.97 6.68 -7.40
C THR A 142 -15.21 5.86 -6.35
N ARG A 143 -15.79 5.71 -5.18
CA ARG A 143 -15.25 4.88 -4.08
C ARG A 143 -15.90 3.51 -4.12
N TRP A 144 -15.10 2.47 -4.00
CA TRP A 144 -15.54 1.08 -3.96
C TRP A 144 -14.90 0.35 -2.79
N VAL A 145 -15.74 -0.30 -1.98
CA VAL A 145 -15.31 -1.15 -0.87
C VAL A 145 -15.49 -2.61 -1.29
N ALA A 146 -14.43 -3.40 -1.22
CA ALA A 146 -14.45 -4.84 -1.44
C ALA A 146 -14.29 -5.55 -0.09
N TYR A 147 -15.37 -6.15 0.42
CA TYR A 147 -15.36 -6.92 1.66
C TYR A 147 -15.32 -8.43 1.37
N GLY A 148 -14.57 -9.18 2.15
CA GLY A 148 -14.47 -10.64 2.01
C GLY A 148 -13.29 -11.23 2.77
N SER A 149 -12.99 -12.49 2.51
CA SER A 149 -11.90 -13.24 3.15
C SER A 149 -10.58 -13.14 2.34
N SER A 150 -9.73 -14.16 2.42
CA SER A 150 -8.39 -14.21 1.83
C SER A 150 -8.37 -13.96 0.32
N ILE A 151 -9.36 -14.43 -0.43
CA ILE A 151 -9.45 -14.21 -1.88
C ILE A 151 -9.67 -12.73 -2.19
N THR A 152 -10.51 -12.04 -1.41
CA THR A 152 -10.72 -10.60 -1.55
C THR A 152 -9.51 -9.80 -1.10
N GLN A 153 -8.78 -10.26 -0.07
CA GLN A 153 -7.50 -9.68 0.31
C GLN A 153 -6.49 -9.74 -0.84
N GLY A 154 -6.53 -10.79 -1.64
CA GLY A 154 -5.64 -11.04 -2.78
C GLY A 154 -4.68 -12.20 -2.55
N ILE A 155 -4.85 -12.98 -1.47
CA ILE A 155 -3.97 -14.12 -1.17
C ILE A 155 -4.02 -15.11 -2.33
N GLY A 156 -2.83 -15.52 -2.81
CA GLY A 156 -2.65 -16.39 -3.96
C GLY A 156 -2.49 -15.64 -5.30
N ALA A 157 -2.64 -14.32 -5.32
CA ALA A 157 -2.25 -13.54 -6.49
C ALA A 157 -0.72 -13.56 -6.67
N ALA A 158 -0.25 -13.39 -7.90
CA ALA A 158 1.19 -13.34 -8.19
C ALA A 158 1.88 -12.14 -7.53
N GLY A 159 1.13 -11.08 -7.23
CA GLY A 159 1.57 -9.92 -6.47
C GLY A 159 0.41 -8.97 -6.19
N PRO A 160 0.67 -7.87 -5.44
CA PRO A 160 -0.39 -6.96 -4.99
C PRO A 160 -1.26 -6.40 -6.12
N SER A 161 -0.66 -6.01 -7.24
CA SER A 161 -1.38 -5.45 -8.39
C SER A 161 -2.12 -6.49 -9.23
N ASP A 162 -1.92 -7.78 -8.97
CA ASP A 162 -2.65 -8.88 -9.61
C ASP A 162 -3.89 -9.33 -8.83
N SER A 163 -4.08 -8.81 -7.60
CA SER A 163 -5.29 -9.12 -6.83
C SER A 163 -6.55 -8.67 -7.59
N TRP A 164 -7.61 -9.50 -7.55
CA TRP A 164 -8.82 -9.20 -8.33
C TRP A 164 -9.49 -7.87 -7.97
N PRO A 165 -9.55 -7.45 -6.67
CA PRO A 165 -10.13 -6.15 -6.35
C PRO A 165 -9.32 -5.00 -6.92
N TRP A 166 -7.98 -5.11 -6.88
CA TRP A 166 -7.10 -4.11 -7.48
C TRP A 166 -7.34 -4.00 -8.99
N ARG A 167 -7.36 -5.13 -9.70
CA ARG A 167 -7.58 -5.16 -11.15
C ARG A 167 -8.91 -4.56 -11.55
N VAL A 168 -10.00 -4.92 -10.85
CA VAL A 168 -11.33 -4.33 -11.09
C VAL A 168 -11.33 -2.83 -10.84
N ALA A 169 -10.84 -2.38 -9.67
CA ALA A 169 -10.78 -0.96 -9.35
C ALA A 169 -10.00 -0.15 -10.39
N ARG A 170 -8.92 -0.74 -10.91
CA ARG A 170 -8.11 -0.12 -11.96
C ARG A 170 -8.84 -0.03 -13.29
N SER A 171 -9.45 -1.12 -13.76
CA SER A 171 -10.17 -1.14 -15.05
C SER A 171 -11.35 -0.17 -15.07
N GLU A 172 -12.06 -0.04 -13.93
CA GLU A 172 -13.22 0.83 -13.79
C GLU A 172 -12.86 2.28 -13.39
N GLY A 173 -11.60 2.55 -13.07
CA GLY A 173 -11.17 3.86 -12.60
C GLY A 173 -11.69 4.21 -11.20
N TRP A 174 -11.92 3.23 -10.35
CA TRP A 174 -12.44 3.43 -8.99
C TRP A 174 -11.33 3.53 -7.93
N SER A 175 -11.64 4.19 -6.81
CA SER A 175 -10.81 4.20 -5.60
C SER A 175 -11.18 3.00 -4.74
N LEU A 176 -10.24 2.08 -4.56
CA LEU A 176 -10.42 0.85 -3.80
C LEU A 176 -10.18 1.08 -2.31
N THR A 177 -11.10 0.61 -1.46
CA THR A 177 -10.85 0.23 -0.08
C THR A 177 -11.01 -1.28 0.02
N ASN A 178 -9.90 -2.01 0.21
CA ASN A 178 -9.93 -3.46 0.29
C ASN A 178 -10.10 -3.91 1.75
N LEU A 179 -11.27 -4.42 2.10
CA LEU A 179 -11.58 -5.06 3.38
C LEU A 179 -11.62 -6.59 3.26
N GLY A 180 -10.76 -7.16 2.43
CA GLY A 180 -10.45 -8.58 2.45
C GLY A 180 -9.64 -8.91 3.70
N LEU A 181 -10.18 -9.74 4.60
CA LEU A 181 -9.61 -10.11 5.89
C LEU A 181 -9.45 -11.62 5.94
N GLY A 182 -8.25 -12.10 5.61
CA GLY A 182 -7.96 -13.54 5.48
C GLY A 182 -8.25 -14.30 6.77
N GLY A 183 -9.22 -15.24 6.71
CA GLY A 183 -9.65 -15.99 7.89
C GLY A 183 -10.47 -15.21 8.91
N GLN A 184 -10.71 -13.91 8.69
CA GLN A 184 -11.36 -12.98 9.63
C GLN A 184 -12.56 -12.25 9.02
N CYS A 185 -13.20 -12.82 8.02
CA CYS A 185 -14.40 -12.26 7.38
C CYS A 185 -15.67 -12.73 8.11
N HIS A 186 -15.89 -12.25 9.33
CA HIS A 186 -16.97 -12.70 10.23
C HIS A 186 -18.11 -11.68 10.36
N LEU A 187 -18.09 -10.55 9.63
CA LEU A 187 -19.04 -9.44 9.77
C LEU A 187 -19.04 -8.86 11.19
N ASP A 188 -17.85 -8.69 11.77
CA ASP A 188 -17.71 -8.06 13.08
C ASP A 188 -18.27 -6.63 13.06
N PRO A 189 -18.86 -6.17 14.20
CA PRO A 189 -19.37 -4.80 14.30
C PRO A 189 -18.32 -3.71 14.07
N ALA A 190 -17.04 -4.06 14.08
CA ALA A 190 -15.93 -3.17 13.77
C ALA A 190 -15.77 -2.86 12.26
N ILE A 191 -16.48 -3.57 11.38
CA ILE A 191 -16.49 -3.39 9.93
C ILE A 191 -17.75 -2.62 9.53
#